data_1478b13042b5c13085b1e911e082ae3e
#
_entry.id   1478b13042b5c13085b1e911e082ae3e
#
_cell.length_a   1.000
_cell.length_b   1.000
_cell.length_c   1.000
_cell.angle_alpha   90.00
_cell.angle_beta   90.00
_cell.angle_gamma   90.00
#
_symmetry.space_group_name_H-M   'P 1'
#
loop_
_entity.id
_entity.type
_entity.pdbx_description
1 polymer ?
#
loop_
_entity_poly.entity_id
_entity_poly.type
_entity_poly.pdbx_seq_one_letter_code
_entity_poly.pdbx_strand_id
1 'polypeptide(L)'
;ESGETVEQKEIWRLLNGFFDTEMERQQPIAGAVEAYGTLTEKADVVVLTNLLDHRQEDRARQLSRHGIDAKVYTNQGPKGAAIARILDEYAPSRAVFIDDLSQHHTSAREHAPDIFRLHLCGEPGLAPHIACGEKAGDAHARIDNWRDALPWILDRLEEPA
;
A
#
# COMPACT_ATOMS: atom_id res chain seq x y z
N GLU A 1 -18.74 -6.65 -25.44
CA GLU A 1 -17.43 -6.33 -24.84
C GLU A 1 -16.38 -6.89 -25.76
N SER A 2 -15.58 -6.01 -26.43
CA SER A 2 -14.73 -6.38 -27.55
C SER A 2 -13.43 -7.08 -27.16
N GLY A 3 -13.10 -7.22 -25.87
CA GLY A 3 -11.87 -7.90 -25.41
C GLY A 3 -10.55 -7.33 -25.96
N GLU A 4 -10.58 -6.11 -26.52
CA GLU A 4 -9.37 -5.46 -27.04
C GLU A 4 -8.46 -5.03 -25.89
N THR A 5 -7.16 -5.33 -26.02
CA THR A 5 -6.13 -4.93 -25.07
C THR A 5 -5.93 -3.42 -25.17
N VAL A 6 -6.21 -2.69 -24.09
CA VAL A 6 -5.96 -1.24 -24.03
C VAL A 6 -4.46 -1.00 -23.92
N GLU A 7 -3.91 -0.08 -24.71
CA GLU A 7 -2.50 0.29 -24.64
C GLU A 7 -2.14 0.86 -23.24
N GLN A 8 -0.98 0.49 -22.72
CA GLN A 8 -0.52 0.90 -21.38
C GLN A 8 -0.56 2.43 -21.18
N LYS A 9 -0.24 3.20 -22.21
CA LYS A 9 -0.32 4.68 -22.20
C LYS A 9 -1.74 5.18 -21.97
N GLU A 10 -2.74 4.53 -22.56
CA GLU A 10 -4.14 4.88 -22.39
C GLU A 10 -4.65 4.51 -20.99
N ILE A 11 -4.21 3.38 -20.43
CA ILE A 11 -4.50 3.00 -19.04
C ILE A 11 -3.98 4.09 -18.09
N TRP A 12 -2.74 4.54 -18.27
CA TRP A 12 -2.17 5.61 -17.44
C TRP A 12 -2.90 6.94 -17.62
N ARG A 13 -3.34 7.27 -18.82
CA ARG A 13 -4.14 8.47 -19.08
C ARG A 13 -5.47 8.43 -18.35
N LEU A 14 -6.17 7.30 -18.38
CA LEU A 14 -7.45 7.09 -17.71
C LEU A 14 -7.29 7.11 -16.19
N LEU A 15 -6.27 6.44 -15.65
CA LEU A 15 -5.97 6.45 -14.21
C LEU A 15 -5.63 7.86 -13.72
N ASN A 16 -4.83 8.62 -14.46
CA ASN A 16 -4.53 9.99 -14.10
C ASN A 16 -5.79 10.88 -14.11
N GLY A 17 -6.64 10.75 -15.13
CA GLY A 17 -7.92 11.46 -15.18
C GLY A 17 -8.86 11.06 -14.04
N PHE A 18 -8.89 9.78 -13.67
CA PHE A 18 -9.65 9.30 -12.53
C PHE A 18 -9.19 9.95 -11.22
N PHE A 19 -7.89 10.02 -10.97
CA PHE A 19 -7.37 10.67 -9.76
C PHE A 19 -7.63 12.18 -9.73
N ASP A 20 -7.74 12.86 -10.89
CA ASP A 20 -8.09 14.28 -10.95
C ASP A 20 -9.53 14.56 -10.50
N THR A 21 -10.45 13.62 -10.71
CA THR A 21 -11.87 13.81 -10.45
C THR A 21 -12.40 13.06 -9.23
N GLU A 22 -11.84 11.88 -8.94
CA GLU A 22 -12.41 10.96 -7.95
C GLU A 22 -11.58 10.80 -6.68
N MET A 23 -10.32 11.28 -6.63
CA MET A 23 -9.45 11.11 -5.47
C MET A 23 -10.10 11.64 -4.18
N GLU A 24 -10.74 12.80 -4.23
CA GLU A 24 -11.41 13.39 -3.06
C GLU A 24 -12.62 12.60 -2.56
N ARG A 25 -13.22 11.79 -3.42
CA ARG A 25 -14.41 10.96 -3.12
C ARG A 25 -14.07 9.57 -2.61
N GLN A 26 -12.81 9.17 -2.75
CA GLN A 26 -12.39 7.84 -2.29
C GLN A 26 -12.54 7.72 -0.78
N GLN A 27 -13.13 6.60 -0.35
CA GLN A 27 -13.31 6.28 1.05
C GLN A 27 -12.26 5.26 1.49
N PRO A 28 -11.82 5.31 2.75
CA PRO A 28 -10.98 4.25 3.31
C PRO A 28 -11.70 2.89 3.26
N ILE A 29 -10.94 1.84 3.04
CA ILE A 29 -11.44 0.47 3.19
C ILE A 29 -11.86 0.24 4.65
N ALA A 30 -12.89 -0.57 4.86
CA ALA A 30 -13.42 -0.87 6.18
C ALA A 30 -12.31 -1.34 7.14
N GLY A 31 -12.21 -0.74 8.32
CA GLY A 31 -11.21 -1.03 9.34
C GLY A 31 -9.85 -0.33 9.14
N ALA A 32 -9.63 0.36 8.02
CA ALA A 32 -8.33 1.00 7.76
C ALA A 32 -8.03 2.15 8.74
N VAL A 33 -9.02 2.95 9.08
CA VAL A 33 -8.85 4.10 9.99
C VAL A 33 -8.59 3.63 11.42
N GLU A 34 -9.32 2.64 11.90
CA GLU A 34 -9.13 2.03 13.20
C GLU A 34 -7.76 1.35 13.31
N ALA A 35 -7.36 0.62 12.24
CA ALA A 35 -6.05 0.00 12.18
C ALA A 35 -4.93 1.06 12.20
N TYR A 36 -5.07 2.14 11.43
CA TYR A 36 -4.13 3.26 11.44
C TYR A 36 -3.97 3.84 12.86
N GLY A 37 -5.07 4.15 13.54
CA GLY A 37 -5.03 4.67 14.91
C GLY A 37 -4.26 3.75 15.87
N THR A 38 -4.50 2.43 15.81
CA THR A 38 -3.79 1.45 16.64
C THR A 38 -2.30 1.36 16.28
N LEU A 39 -1.97 1.35 14.98
CA LEU A 39 -0.60 1.21 14.50
C LEU A 39 0.26 2.43 14.85
N THR A 40 -0.29 3.65 14.80
CA THR A 40 0.46 4.88 15.15
C THR A 40 0.84 4.98 16.62
N GLU A 41 0.23 4.18 17.50
CA GLU A 41 0.65 4.05 18.90
C GLU A 41 1.91 3.18 19.07
N LYS A 42 2.29 2.42 18.04
CA LYS A 42 3.36 1.41 18.10
C LYS A 42 4.50 1.65 17.11
N ALA A 43 4.23 2.33 15.99
CA ALA A 43 5.18 2.52 14.91
C ALA A 43 4.93 3.81 14.13
N ASP A 44 5.94 4.28 13.41
CA ASP A 44 5.76 5.29 12.38
C ASP A 44 5.00 4.68 11.19
N VAL A 45 3.86 5.27 10.86
CA VAL A 45 3.04 4.85 9.72
C VAL A 45 3.18 5.87 8.59
N VAL A 46 3.59 5.41 7.43
CA VAL A 46 3.72 6.23 6.22
C VAL A 46 2.90 5.67 5.07
N VAL A 47 2.48 6.51 4.14
CA VAL A 47 1.75 6.11 2.94
C VAL A 47 2.65 6.26 1.73
N LEU A 48 2.89 5.15 1.01
CA LEU A 48 3.59 5.12 -0.28
C LEU A 48 2.60 4.81 -1.39
N THR A 49 2.35 5.79 -2.26
CA THR A 49 1.31 5.72 -3.29
C THR A 49 1.85 5.99 -4.70
N ASN A 50 1.33 5.25 -5.69
CA ASN A 50 1.66 5.49 -7.10
C ASN A 50 0.82 6.64 -7.67
N LEU A 51 1.19 7.86 -7.28
CA LEU A 51 0.66 9.12 -7.78
C LEU A 51 1.79 10.01 -8.30
N LEU A 52 1.46 10.93 -9.18
CA LEU A 52 2.38 11.99 -9.59
C LEU A 52 2.66 12.94 -8.42
N ASP A 53 3.87 13.46 -8.33
CA ASP A 53 4.36 14.24 -7.18
C ASP A 53 3.51 15.48 -6.87
N HIS A 54 2.96 16.14 -7.88
CA HIS A 54 2.08 17.30 -7.68
C HIS A 54 0.77 16.98 -6.95
N ARG A 55 0.41 15.70 -6.80
CA ARG A 55 -0.79 15.25 -6.06
C ARG A 55 -0.50 14.81 -4.62
N GLN A 56 0.75 14.89 -4.18
CA GLN A 56 1.15 14.45 -2.85
C GLN A 56 0.36 15.17 -1.74
N GLU A 57 0.29 16.50 -1.82
CA GLU A 57 -0.43 17.31 -0.83
C GLU A 57 -1.94 17.07 -0.87
N ASP A 58 -2.52 16.89 -2.05
CA ASP A 58 -3.95 16.58 -2.20
C ASP A 58 -4.29 15.24 -1.58
N ARG A 59 -3.44 14.23 -1.79
CA ARG A 59 -3.59 12.91 -1.15
C ARG A 59 -3.44 13.01 0.37
N ALA A 60 -2.47 13.75 0.87
CA ALA A 60 -2.29 13.95 2.31
C ALA A 60 -3.53 14.62 2.93
N ARG A 61 -4.06 15.68 2.31
CA ARG A 61 -5.30 16.32 2.77
C ARG A 61 -6.51 15.40 2.73
N GLN A 62 -6.64 14.60 1.68
CA GLN A 62 -7.73 13.64 1.56
C GLN A 62 -7.67 12.57 2.66
N LEU A 63 -6.50 12.02 2.95
CA LEU A 63 -6.30 11.05 4.03
C LEU A 63 -6.58 11.66 5.41
N SER A 64 -6.10 12.88 5.65
CA SER A 64 -6.33 13.61 6.91
C SER A 64 -7.81 13.86 7.20
N ARG A 65 -8.65 14.14 6.18
CA ARG A 65 -10.12 14.23 6.34
C ARG A 65 -10.76 12.95 6.88
N HIS A 66 -10.10 11.82 6.71
CA HIS A 66 -10.52 10.53 7.22
C HIS A 66 -9.80 10.12 8.53
N GLY A 67 -8.99 11.01 9.11
CA GLY A 67 -8.23 10.75 10.34
C GLY A 67 -6.94 9.97 10.12
N ILE A 68 -6.41 9.96 8.90
CA ILE A 68 -5.12 9.35 8.55
C ILE A 68 -4.11 10.45 8.29
N ASP A 69 -3.41 10.90 9.33
CA ASP A 69 -2.40 11.96 9.28
C ASP A 69 -0.98 11.40 9.05
N ALA A 70 -0.83 10.58 8.03
CA ALA A 70 0.43 9.95 7.69
C ALA A 70 1.25 10.81 6.70
N LYS A 71 2.59 10.76 6.80
CA LYS A 71 3.46 11.29 5.75
C LYS A 71 3.24 10.51 4.45
N VAL A 72 2.97 11.22 3.37
CA VAL A 72 2.72 10.64 2.05
C VAL A 72 3.98 10.71 1.20
N TYR A 73 4.38 9.61 0.61
CA TYR A 73 5.41 9.51 -0.41
C TYR A 73 4.76 9.13 -1.74
N THR A 74 5.11 9.85 -2.79
CA THR A 74 4.71 9.51 -4.15
C THR A 74 5.75 8.61 -4.82
N ASN A 75 5.30 7.80 -5.75
CA ASN A 75 6.13 6.91 -6.56
C ASN A 75 5.49 6.70 -7.92
N GLN A 76 6.27 6.21 -8.87
CA GLN A 76 5.79 5.81 -10.19
C GLN A 76 6.43 4.48 -10.56
N GLY A 77 5.60 3.46 -10.75
CA GLY A 77 6.05 2.10 -11.06
C GLY A 77 6.30 1.22 -9.82
N PRO A 78 7.24 0.28 -9.87
CA PRO A 78 7.55 -0.64 -8.76
C PRO A 78 8.00 0.11 -7.51
N LYS A 79 7.54 -0.33 -6.33
CA LYS A 79 7.73 0.40 -5.07
C LYS A 79 9.05 0.10 -4.33
N GLY A 80 9.79 -0.95 -4.71
CA GLY A 80 10.94 -1.43 -3.94
C GLY A 80 12.02 -0.38 -3.69
N ALA A 81 12.44 0.36 -4.71
CA ALA A 81 13.45 1.41 -4.54
C ALA A 81 12.97 2.57 -3.65
N ALA A 82 11.66 2.89 -3.68
CA ALA A 82 11.09 3.90 -2.80
C ALA A 82 11.04 3.39 -1.35
N ILE A 83 10.69 2.12 -1.14
CA ILE A 83 10.71 1.47 0.18
C ILE A 83 12.12 1.52 0.76
N ALA A 84 13.16 1.15 0.00
CA ALA A 84 14.55 1.20 0.49
C ALA A 84 14.94 2.60 0.98
N ARG A 85 14.59 3.66 0.23
CA ARG A 85 14.83 5.05 0.66
C ARG A 85 14.09 5.44 1.94
N ILE A 86 12.85 4.97 2.11
CA ILE A 86 12.06 5.21 3.33
C ILE A 86 12.71 4.48 4.52
N LEU A 87 13.18 3.26 4.31
CA LEU A 87 13.90 2.51 5.35
C LEU A 87 15.21 3.21 5.75
N ASP A 88 15.96 3.75 4.79
CA ASP A 88 17.18 4.54 5.07
C ASP A 88 16.85 5.81 5.87
N GLU A 89 15.72 6.47 5.58
CA GLU A 89 15.28 7.69 6.28
C GLU A 89 14.89 7.43 7.74
N TYR A 90 14.10 6.36 7.97
CA TYR A 90 13.55 6.04 9.30
C TYR A 90 14.46 5.14 10.14
N ALA A 91 15.36 4.39 9.50
CA ALA A 91 16.22 3.38 10.12
C ALA A 91 15.48 2.50 11.16
N PRO A 92 14.33 1.90 10.80
CA PRO A 92 13.50 1.19 11.75
C PRO A 92 14.15 -0.14 12.15
N SER A 93 13.95 -0.57 13.40
CA SER A 93 14.34 -1.93 13.83
C SER A 93 13.49 -3.01 13.16
N ARG A 94 12.26 -2.68 12.76
CA ARG A 94 11.28 -3.54 12.10
C ARG A 94 10.45 -2.73 11.12
N ALA A 95 10.06 -3.37 10.02
CA ALA A 95 9.15 -2.75 9.06
C ALA A 95 8.18 -3.78 8.46
N VAL A 96 6.97 -3.33 8.19
CA VAL A 96 5.94 -4.08 7.49
C VAL A 96 5.50 -3.27 6.28
N PHE A 97 5.62 -3.85 5.09
CA PHE A 97 5.06 -3.29 3.85
C PHE A 97 3.71 -3.94 3.56
N ILE A 98 2.71 -3.11 3.30
CA ILE A 98 1.33 -3.54 3.02
C ILE A 98 0.91 -2.98 1.67
N ASP A 99 0.46 -3.83 0.77
CA ASP A 99 0.02 -3.44 -0.58
C ASP A 99 -0.96 -4.45 -1.15
N ASP A 100 -1.79 -4.03 -2.10
CA ASP A 100 -2.79 -4.87 -2.76
C ASP A 100 -2.31 -5.50 -4.06
N LEU A 101 -1.15 -5.12 -4.59
CA LEU A 101 -0.62 -5.60 -5.85
C LEU A 101 0.62 -6.48 -5.67
N SER A 102 0.54 -7.73 -6.12
CA SER A 102 1.62 -8.72 -6.05
C SER A 102 2.95 -8.21 -6.62
N GLN A 103 2.92 -7.44 -7.71
CA GLN A 103 4.12 -6.87 -8.34
C GLN A 103 4.89 -5.91 -7.44
N HIS A 104 4.22 -5.21 -6.51
CA HIS A 104 4.88 -4.34 -5.54
C HIS A 104 5.58 -5.15 -4.46
N HIS A 105 5.03 -6.31 -4.09
CA HIS A 105 5.68 -7.27 -3.18
C HIS A 105 6.91 -7.91 -3.82
N THR A 106 6.87 -8.27 -5.11
CA THR A 106 8.05 -8.73 -5.85
C THR A 106 9.17 -7.70 -5.77
N SER A 107 8.86 -6.44 -6.11
CA SER A 107 9.84 -5.35 -6.06
C SER A 107 10.34 -5.06 -4.64
N ALA A 108 9.46 -5.12 -3.62
CA ALA A 108 9.85 -4.97 -2.22
C ALA A 108 10.79 -6.08 -1.77
N ARG A 109 10.56 -7.33 -2.17
CA ARG A 109 11.46 -8.45 -1.87
C ARG A 109 12.86 -8.24 -2.46
N GLU A 110 12.95 -7.69 -3.66
CA GLU A 110 14.23 -7.45 -4.35
C GLU A 110 15.07 -6.33 -3.71
N HIS A 111 14.42 -5.27 -3.20
CA HIS A 111 15.11 -4.06 -2.72
C HIS A 111 15.16 -3.94 -1.19
N ALA A 112 14.28 -4.65 -0.49
CA ALA A 112 14.16 -4.65 0.96
C ALA A 112 13.77 -6.06 1.46
N PRO A 113 14.65 -7.06 1.31
CA PRO A 113 14.33 -8.47 1.61
C PRO A 113 13.96 -8.70 3.08
N ASP A 114 14.52 -7.91 3.99
CA ASP A 114 14.45 -8.12 5.44
C ASP A 114 13.15 -7.59 6.08
N ILE A 115 12.29 -6.89 5.33
CA ILE A 115 11.02 -6.41 5.85
C ILE A 115 9.91 -7.45 5.71
N PHE A 116 8.94 -7.42 6.61
CA PHE A 116 7.72 -8.19 6.42
C PHE A 116 6.87 -7.59 5.30
N ARG A 117 6.20 -8.43 4.54
CA ARG A 117 5.36 -8.05 3.41
C ARG A 117 3.99 -8.71 3.53
N LEU A 118 2.96 -7.89 3.73
CA LEU A 118 1.56 -8.31 3.81
C LEU A 118 0.80 -7.90 2.55
N HIS A 119 0.34 -8.88 1.78
CA HIS A 119 -0.56 -8.65 0.65
C HIS A 119 -1.99 -8.48 1.20
N LEU A 120 -2.52 -7.26 1.16
CA LEU A 120 -3.84 -6.92 1.63
C LEU A 120 -4.67 -6.31 0.50
N CYS A 121 -5.62 -7.06 -0.04
CA CYS A 121 -6.59 -6.58 -1.03
C CYS A 121 -7.97 -6.45 -0.36
N GLY A 122 -8.19 -5.33 0.34
CA GLY A 122 -9.38 -5.10 1.15
C GLY A 122 -10.66 -4.80 0.36
N GLU A 123 -10.64 -4.84 -0.97
CA GLU A 123 -11.81 -4.68 -1.83
C GLU A 123 -12.34 -6.06 -2.26
N PRO A 124 -13.47 -6.54 -1.69
CA PRO A 124 -13.95 -7.90 -1.93
C PRO A 124 -14.24 -8.21 -3.41
N GLY A 125 -14.62 -7.19 -4.19
CA GLY A 125 -14.89 -7.35 -5.62
C GLY A 125 -13.63 -7.54 -6.46
N LEU A 126 -12.48 -7.04 -5.98
CA LEU A 126 -11.20 -7.13 -6.68
C LEU A 126 -10.33 -8.30 -6.18
N ALA A 127 -10.37 -8.62 -4.89
CA ALA A 127 -9.52 -9.61 -4.26
C ALA A 127 -9.43 -10.96 -5.01
N PRO A 128 -10.53 -11.54 -5.53
CA PRO A 128 -10.48 -12.81 -6.29
C PRO A 128 -9.69 -12.71 -7.60
N HIS A 129 -9.55 -11.50 -8.16
CA HIS A 129 -8.92 -11.26 -9.47
C HIS A 129 -7.47 -10.82 -9.36
N ILE A 130 -6.99 -10.51 -8.16
CA ILE A 130 -5.60 -10.10 -7.91
C ILE A 130 -4.73 -11.33 -7.66
N ALA A 131 -3.62 -11.42 -8.41
CA ALA A 131 -2.63 -12.48 -8.24
C ALA A 131 -2.09 -12.49 -6.80
N CYS A 132 -1.98 -13.67 -6.19
CA CYS A 132 -1.60 -13.81 -4.79
C CYS A 132 -0.09 -13.73 -4.61
N GLY A 133 0.40 -12.67 -3.97
CA GLY A 133 1.81 -12.46 -3.67
C GLY A 133 2.38 -13.50 -2.69
N GLU A 134 1.59 -14.03 -1.76
CA GLU A 134 2.00 -15.10 -0.85
C GLU A 134 2.27 -16.40 -1.62
N LYS A 135 1.35 -16.81 -2.51
CA LYS A 135 1.54 -18.00 -3.36
C LYS A 135 2.72 -17.87 -4.31
N ALA A 136 3.05 -16.64 -4.72
CA ALA A 136 4.21 -16.36 -5.55
C ALA A 136 5.54 -16.35 -4.76
N GLY A 137 5.49 -16.38 -3.41
CA GLY A 137 6.65 -16.26 -2.53
C GLY A 137 7.16 -14.81 -2.39
N ASP A 138 6.36 -13.82 -2.78
CA ASP A 138 6.71 -12.41 -2.74
C ASP A 138 6.22 -11.70 -1.48
N ALA A 139 5.16 -12.22 -0.85
CA ALA A 139 4.63 -11.75 0.44
C ALA A 139 4.69 -12.87 1.48
N HIS A 140 4.75 -12.50 2.77
CA HIS A 140 4.78 -13.44 3.90
C HIS A 140 3.38 -13.94 4.27
N ALA A 141 2.35 -13.15 3.94
CA ALA A 141 0.95 -13.52 4.12
C ALA A 141 0.07 -12.79 3.12
N ARG A 142 -1.14 -13.33 2.88
CA ARG A 142 -2.24 -12.62 2.23
C ARG A 142 -3.46 -12.62 3.16
N ILE A 143 -3.91 -11.41 3.53
CA ILE A 143 -5.07 -11.19 4.39
C ILE A 143 -5.87 -10.05 3.76
N ASP A 144 -7.09 -10.32 3.30
CA ASP A 144 -7.87 -9.39 2.48
C ASP A 144 -8.83 -8.47 3.30
N ASN A 145 -8.57 -8.28 4.60
CA ASN A 145 -9.32 -7.34 5.46
C ASN A 145 -8.45 -6.83 6.62
N TRP A 146 -8.73 -5.60 7.06
CA TRP A 146 -7.97 -4.96 8.14
C TRP A 146 -8.17 -5.59 9.52
N ARG A 147 -9.34 -6.16 9.79
CA ARG A 147 -9.64 -6.80 11.07
C ARG A 147 -8.66 -7.95 11.39
N ASP A 148 -8.40 -8.78 10.37
CA ASP A 148 -7.52 -9.94 10.52
C ASP A 148 -6.04 -9.57 10.23
N ALA A 149 -5.82 -8.50 9.44
CA ALA A 149 -4.47 -8.01 9.13
C ALA A 149 -3.81 -7.33 10.33
N LEU A 150 -4.56 -6.55 11.11
CA LEU A 150 -4.01 -5.77 12.22
C LEU A 150 -3.28 -6.64 13.27
N PRO A 151 -3.86 -7.73 13.79
CA PRO A 151 -3.13 -8.64 14.71
C PRO A 151 -1.86 -9.20 14.08
N TRP A 152 -1.90 -9.61 12.83
CA TRP A 152 -0.73 -10.13 12.12
C TRP A 152 0.40 -9.08 12.04
N ILE A 153 0.05 -7.82 11.75
CA ILE A 153 1.02 -6.72 11.67
C ILE A 153 1.66 -6.47 13.04
N LEU A 154 0.85 -6.39 14.09
CA LEU A 154 1.33 -6.14 15.45
C LEU A 154 2.28 -7.25 15.92
N ASP A 155 1.95 -8.51 15.67
CA ASP A 155 2.82 -9.64 15.98
C ASP A 155 4.19 -9.50 15.29
N ARG A 156 4.22 -9.07 14.02
CA ARG A 156 5.48 -8.88 13.27
C ARG A 156 6.31 -7.69 13.76
N LEU A 157 5.67 -6.65 14.27
CA LEU A 157 6.36 -5.52 14.87
C LEU A 157 6.95 -5.85 16.26
N GLU A 158 6.34 -6.78 16.98
CA GLU A 158 6.75 -7.18 18.34
C GLU A 158 7.71 -8.39 18.37
N GLU A 159 7.92 -9.12 17.25
CA GLU A 159 8.86 -10.22 17.17
C GLU A 159 10.27 -9.77 17.63
N PRO A 160 10.99 -10.56 18.44
CA PRO A 160 12.38 -10.25 18.79
C PRO A 160 13.27 -10.23 17.55
N ALA A 161 14.23 -9.29 17.51
CA ALA A 161 15.18 -9.13 16.40
C ALA A 161 16.14 -10.33 16.29
#